data_cd20cacceee5bfa4e058dfc2e7ceee16
#
_entry.id   cd20cacceee5bfa4e058dfc2e7ceee16
#
_cell.length_a   1.000
_cell.length_b   1.000
_cell.length_c   1.000
_cell.angle_alpha   90.00
_cell.angle_beta   90.00
_cell.angle_gamma   90.00
#
_symmetry.space_group_name_H-M   'P 1'
#
loop_
_entity.id
_entity.type
_entity.pdbx_description
1 polymer ?
#
loop_
_entity_poly.entity_id
_entity_poly.type
_entity_poly.pdbx_seq_one_letter_code
_entity_poly.pdbx_strand_id
1 'polypeptide(L)'
;CSKNKKTNLTTYSTDDKLAVVYTTSSNTSHRLKITDTKKFETLNQPFEYEVSVFVNPNKSFQSFIGIGGAITDASAEVFAKLPTEKQEEILKAYYDPSEGIGYSLLRTPIHSADFSSETFTYVSDEDKSLNSFSIEHDRQYRIPLIKRALKAAGGSLLTYASPWSPPAFMKDSKNMLNGGK
;
A
#
# COMPACT_ATOMS: atom_id res chain seq x y z
N CYS A 1 -19.83 -41.01 -4.12
CA CYS A 1 -20.03 -40.67 -2.68
C CYS A 1 -18.87 -39.79 -2.24
N SER A 2 -19.05 -38.48 -2.28
CA SER A 2 -18.08 -37.49 -1.78
C SER A 2 -18.20 -37.45 -0.27
N LYS A 3 -17.11 -37.83 0.42
CA LYS A 3 -17.03 -37.68 1.88
C LYS A 3 -16.90 -36.18 2.21
N ASN A 4 -17.96 -35.59 2.74
CA ASN A 4 -17.89 -34.26 3.35
C ASN A 4 -16.87 -34.30 4.50
N LYS A 5 -15.67 -33.72 4.28
CA LYS A 5 -14.78 -33.33 5.38
C LYS A 5 -15.52 -32.26 6.19
N LYS A 6 -16.05 -32.62 7.35
CA LYS A 6 -16.41 -31.65 8.38
C LYS A 6 -15.12 -30.91 8.76
N THR A 7 -14.94 -29.71 8.25
CA THR A 7 -14.00 -28.75 8.81
C THR A 7 -14.50 -28.41 10.21
N ASN A 8 -13.78 -28.85 11.24
CA ASN A 8 -13.97 -28.37 12.60
C ASN A 8 -13.64 -26.86 12.57
N LEU A 9 -14.66 -26.05 12.37
CA LEU A 9 -14.56 -24.60 12.59
C LEU A 9 -14.37 -24.43 14.11
N THR A 10 -13.14 -24.14 14.53
CA THR A 10 -12.89 -23.70 15.90
C THR A 10 -13.63 -22.40 16.10
N THR A 11 -14.64 -22.41 16.95
CA THR A 11 -15.39 -21.21 17.30
C THR A 11 -14.45 -20.21 17.94
N TYR A 12 -14.42 -18.99 17.42
CA TYR A 12 -13.62 -17.92 18.01
C TYR A 12 -14.14 -17.64 19.43
N SER A 13 -13.24 -17.62 20.41
CA SER A 13 -13.52 -17.21 21.79
C SER A 13 -12.81 -15.92 22.13
N THR A 14 -13.44 -15.11 22.93
CA THR A 14 -12.88 -13.89 23.54
C THR A 14 -12.32 -14.14 24.95
N ASP A 15 -12.43 -15.38 25.46
CA ASP A 15 -11.94 -15.74 26.77
C ASP A 15 -10.44 -15.41 26.89
N ASP A 16 -10.06 -14.80 28.00
CA ASP A 16 -8.69 -14.37 28.30
C ASP A 16 -8.04 -13.40 27.28
N LYS A 17 -8.83 -12.83 26.36
CA LYS A 17 -8.38 -11.82 25.40
C LYS A 17 -8.63 -10.42 25.89
N LEU A 18 -7.77 -9.51 25.43
CA LEU A 18 -7.88 -8.08 25.71
C LEU A 18 -8.05 -7.29 24.42
N ALA A 19 -8.88 -6.27 24.46
CA ALA A 19 -8.98 -5.26 23.40
C ALA A 19 -8.08 -4.08 23.77
N VAL A 20 -7.06 -3.82 22.95
CA VAL A 20 -6.17 -2.66 23.12
C VAL A 20 -6.70 -1.52 22.26
N VAL A 21 -6.93 -0.35 22.91
CA VAL A 21 -7.48 0.84 22.24
C VAL A 21 -6.34 1.78 21.86
N TYR A 22 -6.18 2.01 20.56
CA TYR A 22 -5.27 3.02 20.03
C TYR A 22 -6.06 4.24 19.61
N THR A 23 -5.66 5.41 20.10
CA THR A 23 -6.36 6.66 19.82
C THR A 23 -5.48 7.64 19.06
N THR A 24 -6.03 8.24 18.02
CA THR A 24 -5.56 9.46 17.40
C THR A 24 -6.66 10.50 17.51
N SER A 25 -6.37 11.67 18.08
CA SER A 25 -7.37 12.72 18.26
C SER A 25 -6.77 14.10 18.01
N SER A 26 -7.53 14.97 17.32
CA SER A 26 -7.15 16.36 17.10
C SER A 26 -7.06 17.10 18.45
N ASN A 27 -6.21 18.12 18.51
CA ASN A 27 -5.97 18.95 19.71
C ASN A 27 -5.50 18.19 20.96
N THR A 28 -4.91 17.01 20.78
CA THR A 28 -4.31 16.19 21.84
C THR A 28 -2.92 15.71 21.44
N SER A 29 -2.17 15.14 22.39
CA SER A 29 -0.92 14.43 22.12
C SER A 29 -1.13 12.99 21.65
N HIS A 30 -2.37 12.56 21.46
CA HIS A 30 -2.69 11.21 21.03
C HIS A 30 -2.44 11.04 19.53
N ARG A 31 -1.42 10.25 19.19
CA ARG A 31 -1.08 9.82 17.82
C ARG A 31 -0.82 8.32 17.89
N LEU A 32 -1.82 7.50 17.55
CA LEU A 32 -1.82 6.03 17.71
C LEU A 32 -1.37 5.61 19.12
N LYS A 33 -1.70 6.42 20.12
CA LYS A 33 -1.33 6.16 21.52
C LYS A 33 -2.27 5.12 22.11
N ILE A 34 -1.73 4.15 22.83
CA ILE A 34 -2.55 3.24 23.64
C ILE A 34 -3.18 4.08 24.77
N THR A 35 -4.51 4.17 24.75
CA THR A 35 -5.27 4.96 25.72
C THR A 35 -6.08 4.09 26.67
N ASP A 36 -6.33 2.83 26.32
CA ASP A 36 -7.08 1.92 27.16
C ASP A 36 -6.77 0.46 26.79
N THR A 37 -7.07 -0.45 27.72
CA THR A 37 -7.08 -1.89 27.51
C THR A 37 -8.28 -2.47 28.23
N LYS A 38 -9.19 -3.09 27.47
CA LYS A 38 -10.45 -3.62 28.00
C LYS A 38 -10.53 -5.13 27.90
N LYS A 39 -11.17 -5.73 28.89
CA LYS A 39 -11.61 -7.12 28.81
C LYS A 39 -12.90 -7.22 27.99
N PHE A 40 -13.09 -8.36 27.36
CA PHE A 40 -14.38 -8.69 26.77
C PHE A 40 -15.34 -9.12 27.87
N GLU A 41 -16.57 -8.64 27.80
CA GLU A 41 -17.61 -8.91 28.77
C GLU A 41 -18.89 -9.35 28.03
N THR A 42 -19.68 -10.19 28.66
CA THR A 42 -21.01 -10.54 28.17
C THR A 42 -21.95 -9.38 28.41
N LEU A 43 -22.51 -8.83 27.34
CA LEU A 43 -23.47 -7.73 27.40
C LEU A 43 -24.81 -8.18 26.84
N ASN A 44 -25.88 -7.50 27.25
CA ASN A 44 -27.21 -7.63 26.65
C ASN A 44 -27.23 -6.99 25.26
N GLN A 45 -28.30 -7.24 24.50
CA GLN A 45 -28.57 -6.56 23.24
C GLN A 45 -28.53 -5.04 23.48
N PRO A 46 -27.69 -4.26 22.71
CA PRO A 46 -27.67 -2.82 22.84
C PRO A 46 -29.01 -2.20 22.40
N PHE A 47 -29.32 -1.05 22.95
CA PHE A 47 -30.50 -0.29 22.57
C PHE A 47 -30.34 0.35 21.18
N GLU A 48 -31.44 0.66 20.50
CA GLU A 48 -31.44 1.24 19.15
C GLU A 48 -30.70 2.60 19.06
N TYR A 49 -30.63 3.35 20.16
CA TYR A 49 -29.93 4.64 20.23
C TYR A 49 -28.43 4.50 20.52
N GLU A 50 -27.96 3.30 20.80
CA GLU A 50 -26.54 3.04 21.07
C GLU A 50 -25.79 2.74 19.78
N VAL A 51 -24.69 3.47 19.55
CA VAL A 51 -23.81 3.21 18.40
C VAL A 51 -23.07 1.91 18.63
N SER A 52 -23.41 0.89 17.83
CA SER A 52 -22.89 -0.46 18.00
C SER A 52 -22.29 -1.01 16.71
N VAL A 53 -21.18 -1.75 16.84
CA VAL A 53 -20.54 -2.47 15.74
C VAL A 53 -20.57 -3.96 16.06
N PHE A 54 -21.23 -4.74 15.20
CA PHE A 54 -21.33 -6.19 15.35
C PHE A 54 -20.29 -6.89 14.50
N VAL A 55 -19.40 -7.66 15.13
CA VAL A 55 -18.36 -8.44 14.47
C VAL A 55 -18.58 -9.93 14.71
N ASN A 56 -18.71 -10.70 13.63
CA ASN A 56 -18.75 -12.16 13.72
C ASN A 56 -17.43 -12.76 13.22
N PRO A 57 -16.47 -13.09 14.09
CA PRO A 57 -15.17 -13.61 13.71
C PRO A 57 -15.21 -15.01 13.09
N ASN A 58 -16.33 -15.73 13.24
CA ASN A 58 -16.51 -17.05 12.62
C ASN A 58 -16.99 -16.98 11.16
N LYS A 59 -17.32 -15.76 10.66
CA LYS A 59 -17.72 -15.54 9.27
C LYS A 59 -16.60 -14.85 8.51
N SER A 60 -15.87 -15.62 7.71
CA SER A 60 -14.78 -15.12 6.88
C SER A 60 -15.23 -14.92 5.43
N PHE A 61 -14.65 -13.96 4.76
CA PHE A 61 -14.84 -13.65 3.35
C PHE A 61 -13.50 -13.82 2.61
N GLN A 62 -13.09 -12.82 1.82
CA GLN A 62 -11.80 -12.82 1.13
C GLN A 62 -10.62 -12.68 2.11
N SER A 63 -9.45 -13.15 1.69
CA SER A 63 -8.21 -12.90 2.42
C SER A 63 -7.74 -11.47 2.21
N PHE A 64 -7.40 -10.81 3.30
CA PHE A 64 -6.76 -9.50 3.27
C PHE A 64 -5.27 -9.68 3.02
N ILE A 65 -4.75 -9.14 1.91
CA ILE A 65 -3.35 -9.32 1.50
C ILE A 65 -2.43 -8.21 1.97
N GLY A 66 -2.98 -7.10 2.48
CA GLY A 66 -2.18 -6.02 3.04
C GLY A 66 -2.62 -4.62 2.64
N ILE A 67 -1.88 -3.64 3.10
CA ILE A 67 -2.01 -2.22 2.76
C ILE A 67 -0.69 -1.73 2.21
N GLY A 68 -0.73 -0.74 1.33
CA GLY A 68 0.47 -0.15 0.77
C GLY A 68 0.23 1.23 0.18
N GLY A 69 1.27 1.76 -0.41
CA GLY A 69 1.27 3.04 -1.09
C GLY A 69 1.92 3.00 -2.46
N ALA A 70 1.91 4.14 -3.15
CA ALA A 70 2.58 4.27 -4.43
C ALA A 70 3.97 4.93 -4.24
N ILE A 71 4.96 4.42 -4.97
CA ILE A 71 6.22 5.11 -5.23
C ILE A 71 6.17 5.58 -6.68
N THR A 72 6.02 6.89 -6.87
CA THR A 72 6.12 7.57 -8.16
C THR A 72 7.54 8.10 -8.37
N ASP A 73 7.90 8.46 -9.60
CA ASP A 73 9.16 9.12 -9.90
C ASP A 73 9.29 10.45 -9.15
N ALA A 74 8.24 11.31 -9.18
CA ALA A 74 8.27 12.58 -8.44
C ALA A 74 8.45 12.38 -6.93
N SER A 75 7.80 11.38 -6.33
CA SER A 75 8.00 11.09 -4.90
C SER A 75 9.42 10.62 -4.61
N ALA A 76 10.01 9.84 -5.52
CA ALA A 76 11.39 9.37 -5.39
C ALA A 76 12.42 10.50 -5.56
N GLU A 77 12.17 11.42 -6.47
CA GLU A 77 13.00 12.64 -6.63
C GLU A 77 12.98 13.52 -5.38
N VAL A 78 11.79 13.76 -4.82
CA VAL A 78 11.67 14.54 -3.57
C VAL A 78 12.34 13.81 -2.41
N PHE A 79 12.13 12.50 -2.30
CA PHE A 79 12.78 11.68 -1.28
C PHE A 79 14.31 11.76 -1.37
N ALA A 80 14.87 11.70 -2.58
CA ALA A 80 16.33 11.77 -2.80
C ALA A 80 16.95 13.11 -2.36
N LYS A 81 16.16 14.18 -2.34
CA LYS A 81 16.61 15.52 -1.90
C LYS A 81 16.62 15.68 -0.37
N LEU A 82 16.01 14.76 0.36
CA LEU A 82 15.96 14.83 1.81
C LEU A 82 17.33 14.42 2.43
N PRO A 83 17.67 14.94 3.62
CA PRO A 83 18.80 14.42 4.39
C PRO A 83 18.66 12.92 4.65
N THR A 84 19.77 12.19 4.65
CA THR A 84 19.78 10.72 4.83
C THR A 84 19.01 10.27 6.07
N GLU A 85 19.14 11.00 7.18
CA GLU A 85 18.41 10.71 8.41
C GLU A 85 16.89 10.74 8.21
N LYS A 86 16.38 11.74 7.46
CA LYS A 86 14.95 11.84 7.12
C LYS A 86 14.49 10.77 6.16
N GLN A 87 15.36 10.36 5.24
CA GLN A 87 15.07 9.23 4.36
C GLN A 87 14.91 7.93 5.13
N GLU A 88 15.80 7.65 6.11
CA GLU A 88 15.70 6.46 6.95
C GLU A 88 14.46 6.50 7.87
N GLU A 89 14.14 7.67 8.43
CA GLU A 89 12.93 7.88 9.23
C GLU A 89 11.67 7.55 8.43
N ILE A 90 11.57 8.03 7.19
CA ILE A 90 10.44 7.76 6.28
C ILE A 90 10.35 6.27 5.95
N LEU A 91 11.47 5.65 5.57
CA LEU A 91 11.50 4.22 5.24
C LEU A 91 11.06 3.37 6.43
N LYS A 92 11.54 3.67 7.61
CA LYS A 92 11.13 3.00 8.84
C LYS A 92 9.66 3.21 9.12
N ALA A 93 9.18 4.46 9.08
CA ALA A 93 7.78 4.78 9.39
C ALA A 93 6.78 4.07 8.47
N TYR A 94 7.09 3.91 7.18
CA TYR A 94 6.17 3.31 6.22
C TYR A 94 6.35 1.81 6.07
N TYR A 95 7.57 1.29 6.09
CA TYR A 95 7.85 -0.08 5.64
C TYR A 95 8.29 -1.02 6.75
N ASP A 96 8.84 -0.54 7.86
CA ASP A 96 9.25 -1.42 8.96
C ASP A 96 8.03 -2.10 9.58
N PRO A 97 7.98 -3.46 9.60
CA PRO A 97 6.81 -4.18 10.10
C PRO A 97 6.64 -4.14 11.61
N SER A 98 7.67 -3.72 12.35
CA SER A 98 7.69 -3.74 13.82
C SER A 98 7.53 -2.34 14.42
N GLU A 99 8.18 -1.35 13.83
CA GLU A 99 8.23 0.01 14.38
C GLU A 99 7.52 1.04 13.48
N GLY A 100 7.10 0.65 12.28
CA GLY A 100 6.34 1.45 11.32
C GLY A 100 4.92 0.95 11.13
N ILE A 101 4.26 1.48 10.10
CA ILE A 101 2.92 1.00 9.69
C ILE A 101 2.97 -0.30 8.88
N GLY A 102 4.16 -0.74 8.46
CA GLY A 102 4.41 -2.04 7.85
C GLY A 102 3.70 -2.22 6.51
N TYR A 103 3.87 -1.30 5.56
CA TYR A 103 3.35 -1.50 4.21
C TYR A 103 3.88 -2.80 3.62
N SER A 104 2.97 -3.64 3.16
CA SER A 104 3.23 -4.94 2.52
C SER A 104 2.94 -4.93 1.02
N LEU A 105 2.35 -3.86 0.51
CA LEU A 105 2.02 -3.65 -0.89
C LEU A 105 2.69 -2.37 -1.40
N LEU A 106 3.12 -2.39 -2.66
CA LEU A 106 3.68 -1.24 -3.35
C LEU A 106 3.14 -1.16 -4.78
N ARG A 107 2.71 0.02 -5.18
CA ARG A 107 2.39 0.32 -6.58
C ARG A 107 3.43 1.25 -7.17
N THR A 108 3.78 1.07 -8.45
CA THR A 108 4.58 2.03 -9.20
C THR A 108 3.99 2.23 -10.61
N PRO A 109 4.07 3.42 -11.22
CA PRO A 109 3.68 3.61 -12.61
C PRO A 109 4.64 2.92 -13.58
N ILE A 110 4.15 2.58 -14.77
CA ILE A 110 4.96 2.31 -15.96
C ILE A 110 4.88 3.58 -16.81
N HIS A 111 6.02 4.09 -17.27
CA HIS A 111 6.18 5.41 -17.89
C HIS A 111 5.89 6.56 -16.88
N SER A 112 5.75 7.78 -17.40
CA SER A 112 5.31 8.91 -16.61
C SER A 112 3.85 8.79 -16.19
N ALA A 113 3.52 9.42 -15.08
CA ALA A 113 2.16 9.60 -14.56
C ALA A 113 1.83 11.11 -14.53
N ASP A 114 0.61 11.44 -14.16
CA ASP A 114 0.17 12.82 -13.97
C ASP A 114 0.88 13.55 -12.80
N PHE A 115 1.59 12.82 -11.96
CA PHE A 115 2.45 13.35 -10.88
C PHE A 115 3.92 13.47 -11.28
N SER A 116 4.29 13.02 -12.48
CA SER A 116 5.69 13.07 -12.91
C SER A 116 6.14 14.50 -13.16
N SER A 117 7.43 14.78 -12.91
CA SER A 117 8.03 16.09 -13.17
C SER A 117 8.16 16.39 -14.67
N GLU A 118 8.17 15.34 -15.50
CA GLU A 118 8.14 15.43 -16.96
C GLU A 118 7.36 14.26 -17.58
N THR A 119 6.99 14.42 -18.84
CA THR A 119 6.36 13.34 -19.62
C THR A 119 7.42 12.50 -20.30
N PHE A 120 7.48 11.21 -20.02
CA PHE A 120 8.43 10.28 -20.62
C PHE A 120 7.82 8.91 -20.88
N THR A 121 8.41 8.18 -21.81
CA THR A 121 8.16 6.76 -22.08
C THR A 121 9.46 5.98 -22.08
N TYR A 122 9.37 4.66 -21.96
CA TYR A 122 10.56 3.77 -22.01
C TYR A 122 11.02 3.47 -23.43
N VAL A 123 10.29 3.90 -24.45
CA VAL A 123 10.62 3.73 -25.86
C VAL A 123 10.47 5.07 -26.57
N SER A 124 11.29 5.31 -27.59
CA SER A 124 11.13 6.47 -28.46
C SER A 124 9.85 6.35 -29.27
N ASP A 125 9.27 7.49 -29.66
CA ASP A 125 8.13 7.50 -30.57
C ASP A 125 8.44 6.76 -31.87
N GLU A 126 7.46 6.03 -32.41
CA GLU A 126 7.52 5.24 -33.63
C GLU A 126 8.41 3.97 -33.55
N ASP A 127 9.12 3.72 -32.45
CA ASP A 127 9.94 2.50 -32.33
C ASP A 127 9.11 1.29 -31.92
N LYS A 128 8.44 0.69 -32.91
CA LYS A 128 7.64 -0.53 -32.73
C LYS A 128 8.49 -1.79 -32.49
N SER A 129 9.78 -1.73 -32.77
CA SER A 129 10.71 -2.84 -32.54
C SER A 129 11.32 -2.87 -31.14
N LEU A 130 11.06 -1.81 -30.35
CA LEU A 130 11.53 -1.63 -28.97
C LEU A 130 13.07 -1.57 -28.83
N ASN A 131 13.79 -1.22 -29.90
CA ASN A 131 15.26 -1.11 -29.86
C ASN A 131 15.74 0.01 -28.94
N SER A 132 14.92 1.05 -28.77
CA SER A 132 15.20 2.19 -27.90
C SER A 132 14.73 1.99 -26.44
N PHE A 133 14.24 0.78 -26.10
CA PHE A 133 13.73 0.52 -24.75
C PHE A 133 14.77 0.81 -23.68
N SER A 134 14.44 1.70 -22.76
CA SER A 134 15.29 2.09 -21.65
C SER A 134 14.50 2.44 -20.40
N ILE A 135 14.97 1.99 -19.25
CA ILE A 135 14.46 2.35 -17.92
C ILE A 135 15.45 3.26 -17.16
N GLU A 136 16.35 3.92 -17.86
CA GLU A 136 17.39 4.75 -17.22
C GLU A 136 16.80 5.89 -16.40
N HIS A 137 15.66 6.47 -16.81
CA HIS A 137 14.94 7.45 -16.02
C HIS A 137 14.62 6.91 -14.61
N ASP A 138 14.12 5.68 -14.52
CA ASP A 138 13.75 5.06 -13.25
C ASP A 138 14.95 4.65 -12.39
N ARG A 139 16.10 4.39 -13.02
CA ARG A 139 17.32 4.02 -12.31
C ARG A 139 17.89 5.16 -11.48
N GLN A 140 17.53 6.41 -11.78
CA GLN A 140 18.04 7.57 -11.07
C GLN A 140 17.51 7.64 -9.63
N TYR A 141 16.20 7.51 -9.45
CA TYR A 141 15.56 7.72 -8.14
C TYR A 141 14.56 6.61 -7.78
N ARG A 142 13.66 6.23 -8.70
CA ARG A 142 12.52 5.35 -8.40
C ARG A 142 12.94 3.93 -8.01
N ILE A 143 13.77 3.29 -8.81
CA ILE A 143 14.27 1.93 -8.51
C ILE A 143 15.13 1.92 -7.24
N PRO A 144 16.04 2.87 -6.98
CA PRO A 144 16.75 2.95 -5.71
C PRO A 144 15.81 3.04 -4.50
N LEU A 145 14.78 3.89 -4.55
CA LEU A 145 13.82 4.01 -3.46
C LEU A 145 13.02 2.70 -3.26
N ILE A 146 12.55 2.07 -4.34
CA ILE A 146 11.85 0.78 -4.26
C ILE A 146 12.73 -0.28 -3.59
N LYS A 147 14.01 -0.37 -3.95
CA LYS A 147 14.94 -1.32 -3.34
C LYS A 147 15.15 -1.06 -1.84
N ARG A 148 15.21 0.20 -1.44
CA ARG A 148 15.33 0.57 -0.02
C ARG A 148 14.04 0.26 0.74
N ALA A 149 12.88 0.53 0.14
CA ALA A 149 11.57 0.19 0.72
C ALA A 149 11.44 -1.34 0.92
N LEU A 150 11.83 -2.13 -0.10
CA LEU A 150 11.85 -3.59 0.01
C LEU A 150 12.76 -4.08 1.14
N LYS A 151 13.95 -3.48 1.29
CA LYS A 151 14.86 -3.80 2.39
C LYS A 151 14.24 -3.45 3.75
N ALA A 152 13.64 -2.28 3.90
CA ALA A 152 13.00 -1.82 5.13
C ALA A 152 11.79 -2.71 5.51
N ALA A 153 11.07 -3.24 4.52
CA ALA A 153 9.98 -4.20 4.71
C ALA A 153 10.45 -5.64 5.04
N GLY A 154 11.74 -5.86 5.34
CA GLY A 154 12.27 -7.19 5.63
C GLY A 154 12.42 -8.11 4.40
N GLY A 155 12.45 -7.54 3.21
CA GLY A 155 12.61 -8.27 1.94
C GLY A 155 11.31 -8.81 1.34
N SER A 156 10.16 -8.57 1.98
CA SER A 156 8.85 -9.02 1.49
C SER A 156 7.93 -7.83 1.25
N LEU A 157 7.77 -7.43 -0.01
CA LEU A 157 6.92 -6.33 -0.44
C LEU A 157 6.30 -6.69 -1.79
N LEU A 158 5.01 -6.98 -1.79
CA LEU A 158 4.28 -7.31 -3.01
C LEU A 158 4.15 -6.06 -3.87
N THR A 159 4.82 -6.06 -5.01
CA THR A 159 4.90 -4.91 -5.89
C THR A 159 4.15 -5.16 -7.19
N TYR A 160 3.36 -4.17 -7.63
CA TYR A 160 2.79 -4.16 -8.96
C TYR A 160 3.05 -2.84 -9.67
N ALA A 161 3.16 -2.91 -10.99
CA ALA A 161 3.33 -1.75 -11.84
C ALA A 161 2.11 -1.58 -12.74
N SER A 162 1.65 -0.34 -12.92
CA SER A 162 0.49 -0.03 -13.75
C SER A 162 0.85 1.00 -14.81
N PRO A 163 0.58 0.73 -16.10
CA PRO A 163 0.74 1.73 -17.13
C PRO A 163 -0.25 2.87 -16.90
N TRP A 164 0.23 4.10 -17.03
CA TRP A 164 -0.60 5.30 -16.91
C TRP A 164 -1.13 5.74 -18.25
N SER A 165 -0.24 5.93 -19.20
CA SER A 165 -0.56 6.17 -20.59
C SER A 165 0.42 5.45 -21.50
N PRO A 166 -0.04 4.83 -22.61
CA PRO A 166 0.85 4.23 -23.57
C PRO A 166 1.63 5.32 -24.34
N PRO A 167 2.76 4.97 -24.99
CA PRO A 167 3.45 5.84 -25.92
C PRO A 167 2.51 6.43 -26.99
N ALA A 168 2.80 7.64 -27.48
CA ALA A 168 1.94 8.35 -28.40
C ALA A 168 1.64 7.58 -29.69
N PHE A 169 2.59 6.83 -30.23
CA PHE A 169 2.42 6.03 -31.45
C PHE A 169 1.43 4.87 -31.29
N MET A 170 1.13 4.45 -30.05
CA MET A 170 0.14 3.38 -29.77
C MET A 170 -1.29 3.90 -29.67
N LYS A 171 -1.47 5.24 -29.69
CA LYS A 171 -2.79 5.87 -29.59
C LYS A 171 -3.22 6.48 -30.92
N ASP A 172 -4.51 6.50 -31.19
CA ASP A 172 -5.09 7.16 -32.38
C ASP A 172 -4.87 8.69 -32.33
N SER A 173 -4.90 9.27 -31.12
CA SER A 173 -4.64 10.71 -30.90
C SER A 173 -3.19 11.12 -31.14
N LYS A 174 -2.25 10.18 -31.29
CA LYS A 174 -0.80 10.45 -31.39
C LYS A 174 -0.24 11.32 -30.27
N ASN A 175 -0.88 11.29 -29.11
CA ASN A 175 -0.49 12.08 -27.95
C ASN A 175 -0.63 11.23 -26.67
N MET A 176 0.41 11.21 -25.81
CA MET A 176 0.32 10.53 -24.51
C MET A 176 -0.77 11.10 -23.62
N LEU A 177 -1.02 12.41 -23.72
CA LEU A 177 -1.97 13.12 -22.88
C LEU A 177 -3.35 13.20 -23.55
N ASN A 178 -4.36 13.61 -22.80
CA ASN A 178 -5.70 13.97 -23.28
C ASN A 178 -6.48 12.81 -23.95
N GLY A 179 -6.42 11.62 -23.39
CA GLY A 179 -7.21 10.50 -23.87
C GLY A 179 -6.69 9.86 -25.18
N GLY A 180 -7.58 9.29 -25.95
CA GLY A 180 -7.29 8.48 -27.15
C GLY A 180 -7.48 6.98 -26.90
N LYS A 181 -7.62 6.21 -28.00
CA LYS A 181 -7.78 4.74 -28.01
C LYS A 181 -6.51 4.05 -28.46
#